data_3425e7f5b76c7a3469eaede559eed486
#
_entry.id   3425e7f5b76c7a3469eaede559eed486
#
_cell.length_a   1.000
_cell.length_b   1.000
_cell.length_c   1.000
_cell.angle_alpha   90.00
_cell.angle_beta   90.00
_cell.angle_gamma   90.00
#
_symmetry.space_group_name_H-M   'P 1'
#
loop_
_entity.id
_entity.type
_entity.pdbx_description
1 polymer ?
#
loop_
_entity_poly.entity_id
_entity_poly.type
_entity_poly.pdbx_seq_one_letter_code
_entity_poly.pdbx_strand_id
1 'polypeptide(L)'
;MKRFILILAVFLIMPYGIAANENPIEIGTVTWGRDLDKALKLSGQTGRPVFLLFQEVPGCSGCQDFGRTVLSNPRVVEAIESEFLPVRVYNNRGGEDRRLLERFNEPSWNYQVVRFLDSEGRDIIPRKDRVWTVRPLALRMVETLQAVGRPVPDSLRALAEESPLGR
;
A
#
# COMPACT_ATOMS: atom_id res chain seq x y z
N MET A 1 67.15 12.82 3.08
CA MET A 1 66.31 11.58 3.01
C MET A 1 64.92 11.91 3.51
N LYS A 2 63.95 12.10 2.57
CA LYS A 2 62.53 12.42 2.91
C LYS A 2 61.76 11.11 3.01
N ARG A 3 61.25 10.79 4.20
CA ARG A 3 60.42 9.63 4.43
C ARG A 3 58.97 9.97 4.02
N PHE A 4 58.46 9.34 2.95
CA PHE A 4 57.02 9.36 2.60
C PHE A 4 56.29 8.38 3.48
N ILE A 5 55.34 8.85 4.30
CA ILE A 5 54.44 8.01 5.05
C ILE A 5 53.19 7.80 4.18
N LEU A 6 53.01 6.56 3.71
CA LEU A 6 51.84 6.14 2.94
C LEU A 6 50.70 5.84 3.93
N ILE A 7 49.71 6.72 4.00
CA ILE A 7 48.50 6.50 4.82
C ILE A 7 47.54 5.63 3.99
N LEU A 8 47.42 4.35 4.38
CA LEU A 8 46.45 3.41 3.80
C LEU A 8 45.09 3.68 4.42
N ALA A 9 44.19 4.36 3.68
CA ALA A 9 42.81 4.55 4.09
C ALA A 9 42.01 3.24 3.90
N VAL A 10 41.74 2.52 4.99
CA VAL A 10 40.85 1.37 4.99
C VAL A 10 39.40 1.86 4.95
N PHE A 11 38.78 1.79 3.77
CA PHE A 11 37.35 1.98 3.62
C PHE A 11 36.60 0.80 4.25
N LEU A 12 36.07 0.97 5.45
CA LEU A 12 35.12 0.02 6.04
C LEU A 12 33.82 0.11 5.23
N ILE A 13 33.61 -0.86 4.35
CA ILE A 13 32.31 -1.08 3.70
C ILE A 13 31.37 -1.66 4.77
N MET A 14 30.57 -0.80 5.39
CA MET A 14 29.46 -1.26 6.21
C MET A 14 28.42 -1.91 5.31
N PRO A 15 28.02 -3.17 5.54
CA PRO A 15 26.90 -3.74 4.82
C PRO A 15 25.64 -2.97 5.23
N TYR A 16 25.03 -2.26 4.28
CA TYR A 16 23.68 -1.76 4.45
C TYR A 16 22.78 -2.98 4.57
N GLY A 17 22.43 -3.32 5.81
CA GLY A 17 21.38 -4.30 6.08
C GLY A 17 20.07 -3.76 5.50
N ILE A 18 19.58 -4.39 4.44
CA ILE A 18 18.21 -4.22 3.99
C ILE A 18 17.37 -4.79 5.13
N ALA A 19 16.79 -3.91 5.95
CA ALA A 19 15.80 -4.32 6.94
C ALA A 19 14.63 -4.93 6.15
N ALA A 20 14.49 -6.24 6.22
CA ALA A 20 13.33 -6.92 5.68
C ALA A 20 12.10 -6.31 6.34
N ASN A 21 11.13 -5.88 5.55
CA ASN A 21 9.87 -5.34 6.05
C ASN A 21 9.10 -6.49 6.69
N GLU A 22 9.25 -6.68 8.02
CA GLU A 22 8.59 -7.73 8.79
C GLU A 22 7.11 -7.39 9.03
N ASN A 23 6.40 -7.12 7.96
CA ASN A 23 4.95 -6.94 8.05
C ASN A 23 4.28 -8.27 8.44
N PRO A 24 3.18 -8.22 9.22
CA PRO A 24 2.24 -9.34 9.31
C PRO A 24 1.80 -9.78 7.91
N ILE A 25 1.62 -11.09 7.74
CA ILE A 25 1.32 -11.70 6.43
C ILE A 25 0.08 -11.09 5.77
N GLU A 26 -0.90 -10.67 6.56
CA GLU A 26 -2.18 -10.12 6.11
C GLU A 26 -2.04 -8.81 5.34
N ILE A 27 -0.96 -8.07 5.57
CA ILE A 27 -0.73 -6.77 4.91
C ILE A 27 0.38 -6.82 3.85
N GLY A 28 0.92 -8.01 3.57
CA GLY A 28 1.89 -8.24 2.52
C GLY A 28 3.19 -7.46 2.67
N THR A 29 3.83 -7.15 1.53
CA THR A 29 5.16 -6.51 1.50
C THR A 29 5.13 -5.01 1.22
N VAL A 30 3.95 -4.40 1.13
CA VAL A 30 3.80 -2.95 0.93
C VAL A 30 4.37 -2.18 2.13
N THR A 31 5.02 -1.06 1.88
CA THR A 31 5.50 -0.12 2.91
C THR A 31 4.37 0.78 3.38
N TRP A 32 3.75 0.42 4.49
CA TRP A 32 2.54 1.08 5.00
C TRP A 32 2.82 2.24 5.93
N GLY A 33 2.11 3.36 5.71
CA GLY A 33 1.89 4.39 6.73
C GLY A 33 0.81 3.98 7.75
N ARG A 34 0.77 4.70 8.88
CA ARG A 34 -0.24 4.53 9.95
C ARG A 34 -0.98 5.83 10.25
N ASP A 35 -0.53 6.93 9.73
CA ASP A 35 -1.04 8.27 9.98
C ASP A 35 -1.80 8.75 8.73
N LEU A 36 -3.14 8.71 8.81
CA LEU A 36 -4.00 9.14 7.71
C LEU A 36 -3.91 10.64 7.48
N ASP A 37 -3.86 11.45 8.52
CA ASP A 37 -3.86 12.92 8.38
C ASP A 37 -2.57 13.39 7.71
N LYS A 38 -1.43 12.76 8.05
CA LYS A 38 -0.17 12.99 7.34
C LYS A 38 -0.25 12.59 5.87
N ALA A 39 -0.88 11.44 5.56
CA ALA A 39 -1.07 11.00 4.18
C ALA A 39 -1.98 11.95 3.39
N LEU A 40 -3.09 12.42 3.98
CA LEU A 40 -3.98 13.40 3.35
C LEU A 40 -3.27 14.73 3.05
N LYS A 41 -2.48 15.22 4.00
CA LYS A 41 -1.65 16.43 3.77
C LYS A 41 -0.67 16.22 2.62
N LEU A 42 -0.01 15.07 2.56
CA LEU A 42 0.92 14.74 1.48
C LEU A 42 0.18 14.55 0.14
N SER A 43 -1.04 14.02 0.16
CA SER A 43 -1.91 13.92 -1.01
C SER A 43 -2.19 15.29 -1.62
N GLY A 44 -2.52 16.29 -0.80
CA GLY A 44 -2.72 17.66 -1.26
C GLY A 44 -1.47 18.33 -1.85
N GLN A 45 -0.27 17.92 -1.41
CA GLN A 45 0.99 18.43 -1.92
C GLN A 45 1.45 17.77 -3.23
N THR A 46 1.15 16.48 -3.39
CA THR A 46 1.70 15.64 -4.48
C THR A 46 0.67 15.26 -5.54
N GLY A 47 -0.61 15.44 -5.25
CA GLY A 47 -1.72 14.96 -6.09
C GLY A 47 -1.85 13.43 -6.11
N ARG A 48 -1.10 12.69 -5.28
CA ARG A 48 -1.22 11.23 -5.18
C ARG A 48 -2.42 10.87 -4.30
N PRO A 49 -3.34 9.99 -4.77
CA PRO A 49 -4.43 9.48 -3.94
C PRO A 49 -3.94 8.69 -2.73
N VAL A 50 -4.70 8.70 -1.63
CA VAL A 50 -4.44 7.79 -0.52
C VAL A 50 -5.05 6.43 -0.81
N PHE A 51 -4.27 5.36 -0.64
CA PHE A 51 -4.71 3.97 -0.64
C PHE A 51 -4.93 3.55 0.81
N LEU A 52 -6.17 3.57 1.29
CA LEU A 52 -6.52 3.26 2.67
C LEU A 52 -7.02 1.81 2.77
N LEU A 53 -6.21 0.94 3.40
CA LEU A 53 -6.52 -0.46 3.65
C LEU A 53 -7.12 -0.63 5.05
N PHE A 54 -8.31 -1.23 5.13
CA PHE A 54 -8.87 -1.81 6.34
C PHE A 54 -8.67 -3.32 6.32
N GLN A 55 -7.96 -3.88 7.32
CA GLN A 55 -7.56 -5.28 7.35
C GLN A 55 -7.52 -5.83 8.79
N GLU A 56 -7.99 -7.06 8.99
CA GLU A 56 -7.80 -7.79 10.26
C GLU A 56 -6.35 -8.28 10.42
N VAL A 57 -5.74 -7.99 11.59
CA VAL A 57 -4.38 -8.43 11.93
C VAL A 57 -4.27 -8.70 13.45
N PRO A 58 -4.05 -9.95 13.90
CA PRO A 58 -4.08 -11.17 13.07
C PRO A 58 -5.48 -11.41 12.48
N GLY A 59 -5.50 -11.92 11.25
CA GLY A 59 -6.72 -12.11 10.47
C GLY A 59 -7.00 -13.56 10.12
N CYS A 60 -8.17 -13.79 9.51
CA CYS A 60 -8.58 -15.08 9.01
C CYS A 60 -7.75 -15.53 7.78
N SER A 61 -7.98 -16.76 7.30
CA SER A 61 -7.30 -17.29 6.11
C SER A 61 -7.45 -16.39 4.88
N GLY A 62 -8.63 -15.80 4.65
CA GLY A 62 -8.86 -14.84 3.55
C GLY A 62 -8.03 -13.58 3.68
N CYS A 63 -7.81 -13.06 4.90
CA CYS A 63 -6.93 -11.92 5.17
C CYS A 63 -5.47 -12.27 4.83
N GLN A 64 -5.02 -13.44 5.27
CA GLN A 64 -3.68 -13.95 4.99
C GLN A 64 -3.46 -14.20 3.50
N ASP A 65 -4.45 -14.78 2.81
CA ASP A 65 -4.39 -15.01 1.37
C ASP A 65 -4.33 -13.69 0.59
N PHE A 66 -5.12 -12.70 0.97
CA PHE A 66 -5.04 -11.37 0.37
C PHE A 66 -3.67 -10.72 0.55
N GLY A 67 -3.11 -10.78 1.76
CA GLY A 67 -1.76 -10.29 2.03
C GLY A 67 -0.70 -11.00 1.21
N ARG A 68 -0.76 -12.34 1.19
CA ARG A 68 0.22 -13.19 0.49
C ARG A 68 0.14 -13.08 -1.03
N THR A 69 -1.05 -13.08 -1.60
CA THR A 69 -1.25 -13.20 -3.05
C THR A 69 -1.47 -11.87 -3.76
N VAL A 70 -2.03 -10.87 -3.07
CA VAL A 70 -2.35 -9.56 -3.65
C VAL A 70 -1.38 -8.49 -3.18
N LEU A 71 -1.26 -8.28 -1.86
CA LEU A 71 -0.41 -7.23 -1.30
C LEU A 71 1.09 -7.60 -1.24
N SER A 72 1.45 -8.79 -1.71
CA SER A 72 2.83 -9.23 -1.94
C SER A 72 3.12 -9.48 -3.43
N ASN A 73 2.17 -9.23 -4.34
CA ASN A 73 2.44 -9.27 -5.77
C ASN A 73 3.34 -8.09 -6.15
N PRO A 74 4.53 -8.32 -6.74
CA PRO A 74 5.52 -7.25 -6.97
C PRO A 74 4.96 -6.08 -7.79
N ARG A 75 4.13 -6.34 -8.82
CA ARG A 75 3.54 -5.30 -9.66
C ARG A 75 2.46 -4.50 -8.91
N VAL A 76 1.72 -5.15 -8.02
CA VAL A 76 0.74 -4.48 -7.15
C VAL A 76 1.46 -3.59 -6.13
N VAL A 77 2.51 -4.11 -5.50
CA VAL A 77 3.34 -3.36 -4.53
C VAL A 77 3.95 -2.14 -5.19
N GLU A 78 4.60 -2.31 -6.35
CA GLU A 78 5.16 -1.22 -7.14
C GLU A 78 4.12 -0.13 -7.44
N ALA A 79 2.94 -0.52 -7.93
CA ALA A 79 1.88 0.42 -8.27
C ALA A 79 1.32 1.15 -7.03
N ILE A 80 1.16 0.45 -5.90
CA ILE A 80 0.71 1.08 -4.65
C ILE A 80 1.73 2.10 -4.16
N GLU A 81 3.02 1.75 -4.14
CA GLU A 81 4.08 2.59 -3.58
C GLU A 81 4.46 3.77 -4.50
N SER A 82 4.36 3.61 -5.83
CA SER A 82 4.65 4.68 -6.77
C SER A 82 3.49 5.66 -6.96
N GLU A 83 2.26 5.17 -7.09
CA GLU A 83 1.12 5.99 -7.50
C GLU A 83 0.24 6.45 -6.34
N PHE A 84 0.28 5.78 -5.20
CA PHE A 84 -0.58 6.05 -4.06
C PHE A 84 0.22 6.37 -2.79
N LEU A 85 -0.49 6.82 -1.76
CA LEU A 85 0.01 6.99 -0.41
C LEU A 85 -0.63 5.90 0.47
N PRO A 86 0.06 4.77 0.69
CA PRO A 86 -0.52 3.63 1.38
C PRO A 86 -0.64 3.86 2.88
N VAL A 87 -1.85 3.67 3.41
CA VAL A 87 -2.17 3.72 4.84
C VAL A 87 -2.95 2.47 5.22
N ARG A 88 -2.56 1.84 6.35
CA ARG A 88 -3.26 0.68 6.90
C ARG A 88 -3.99 1.00 8.21
N VAL A 89 -5.17 0.39 8.36
CA VAL A 89 -6.01 0.41 9.57
C VAL A 89 -6.32 -1.03 9.95
N TYR A 90 -6.23 -1.35 11.24
CA TYR A 90 -6.55 -2.69 11.74
C TYR A 90 -7.99 -2.75 12.25
N ASN A 91 -8.86 -3.56 11.60
CA ASN A 91 -10.28 -3.64 11.91
C ASN A 91 -10.57 -4.13 13.34
N ASN A 92 -9.70 -4.98 13.87
CA ASN A 92 -9.86 -5.66 15.15
C ASN A 92 -9.09 -4.99 16.30
N ARG A 93 -8.68 -3.71 16.13
CA ARG A 93 -7.97 -2.96 17.17
C ARG A 93 -8.76 -1.74 17.64
N GLY A 94 -8.42 -1.29 18.85
CA GLY A 94 -8.96 -0.08 19.45
C GLY A 94 -8.17 1.18 19.08
N GLY A 95 -8.43 2.26 19.82
CA GLY A 95 -7.69 3.53 19.68
C GLY A 95 -7.94 4.21 18.33
N GLU A 96 -6.87 4.61 17.66
CA GLU A 96 -6.94 5.32 16.39
C GLU A 96 -7.56 4.47 15.27
N ASP A 97 -7.27 3.16 15.22
CA ASP A 97 -7.86 2.26 14.24
C ASP A 97 -9.40 2.26 14.36
N ARG A 98 -9.95 2.21 15.59
CA ARG A 98 -11.40 2.28 15.82
C ARG A 98 -12.00 3.62 15.38
N ARG A 99 -11.33 4.75 15.66
CA ARG A 99 -11.80 6.07 15.20
C ARG A 99 -11.88 6.15 13.68
N LEU A 100 -10.92 5.56 12.98
CA LEU A 100 -10.94 5.50 11.52
C LEU A 100 -12.06 4.60 11.01
N LEU A 101 -12.33 3.44 11.64
CA LEU A 101 -13.50 2.62 11.31
C LEU A 101 -14.80 3.41 11.44
N GLU A 102 -14.98 4.13 12.56
CA GLU A 102 -16.15 4.97 12.80
C GLU A 102 -16.27 6.11 11.79
N ARG A 103 -15.17 6.82 11.51
CA ARG A 103 -15.10 7.90 10.51
C ARG A 103 -15.59 7.46 9.13
N PHE A 104 -15.20 6.26 8.70
CA PHE A 104 -15.53 5.73 7.39
C PHE A 104 -16.75 4.79 7.39
N ASN A 105 -17.41 4.65 8.53
CA ASN A 105 -18.53 3.70 8.73
C ASN A 105 -18.17 2.28 8.26
N GLU A 106 -16.94 1.85 8.56
CA GLU A 106 -16.49 0.48 8.30
C GLU A 106 -16.71 -0.38 9.52
N PRO A 107 -17.41 -1.52 9.37
CA PRO A 107 -17.62 -2.43 10.48
C PRO A 107 -16.34 -3.20 10.81
N SER A 108 -16.15 -3.50 12.11
CA SER A 108 -14.98 -4.23 12.61
C SER A 108 -14.84 -5.68 12.10
N TRP A 109 -15.90 -6.22 11.53
CA TRP A 109 -15.93 -7.58 10.94
C TRP A 109 -15.71 -7.62 9.43
N ASN A 110 -15.50 -6.48 8.79
CA ASN A 110 -15.26 -6.41 7.34
C ASN A 110 -13.78 -6.68 7.08
N TYR A 111 -13.48 -7.79 6.42
CA TYR A 111 -12.14 -8.39 6.35
C TYR A 111 -11.12 -7.54 5.59
N GLN A 112 -11.37 -7.32 4.28
CA GLN A 112 -10.48 -6.55 3.43
C GLN A 112 -11.30 -5.48 2.71
N VAL A 113 -11.04 -4.23 3.01
CA VAL A 113 -11.62 -3.10 2.29
C VAL A 113 -10.51 -2.13 1.91
N VAL A 114 -10.50 -1.73 0.65
CA VAL A 114 -9.64 -0.67 0.16
C VAL A 114 -10.50 0.51 -0.25
N ARG A 115 -10.16 1.69 0.28
CA ARG A 115 -10.70 2.98 -0.15
C ARG A 115 -9.63 3.80 -0.82
N PHE A 116 -10.02 4.60 -1.78
CA PHE A 116 -9.15 5.53 -2.50
C PHE A 116 -9.63 6.94 -2.20
N LEU A 117 -8.79 7.71 -1.47
CA LEU A 117 -9.20 9.01 -0.95
C LEU A 117 -8.46 10.16 -1.62
N ASP A 118 -9.16 11.29 -1.75
CA ASP A 118 -8.57 12.59 -2.08
C ASP A 118 -7.89 13.23 -0.85
N SER A 119 -7.34 14.43 -1.03
CA SER A 119 -6.67 15.17 0.05
C SER A 119 -7.58 15.63 1.18
N GLU A 120 -8.89 15.65 0.98
CA GLU A 120 -9.89 15.96 2.00
C GLU A 120 -10.44 14.71 2.69
N GLY A 121 -9.96 13.52 2.31
CA GLY A 121 -10.36 12.24 2.88
C GLY A 121 -11.73 11.75 2.37
N ARG A 122 -12.16 12.20 1.19
CA ARG A 122 -13.37 11.72 0.51
C ARG A 122 -13.03 10.61 -0.47
N ASP A 123 -13.93 9.66 -0.65
CA ASP A 123 -13.76 8.61 -1.66
C ASP A 123 -13.73 9.23 -3.08
N ILE A 124 -12.65 8.99 -3.84
CA ILE A 124 -12.50 9.39 -5.25
C ILE A 124 -13.42 8.55 -6.12
N ILE A 125 -13.54 7.27 -5.81
CA ILE A 125 -14.41 6.32 -6.49
C ILE A 125 -15.25 5.58 -5.44
N PRO A 126 -16.48 5.15 -5.75
CA PRO A 126 -17.36 4.51 -4.77
C PRO A 126 -16.69 3.31 -4.10
N ARG A 127 -16.86 3.19 -2.77
CA ARG A 127 -16.42 2.01 -2.00
C ARG A 127 -16.97 0.72 -2.62
N LYS A 128 -16.15 -0.35 -2.65
CA LYS A 128 -16.55 -1.64 -3.20
C LYS A 128 -16.06 -2.78 -2.32
N ASP A 129 -16.96 -3.72 -2.02
CA ASP A 129 -16.64 -4.98 -1.34
C ASP A 129 -16.08 -6.02 -2.31
N ARG A 130 -15.48 -7.08 -1.76
CA ARG A 130 -15.03 -8.28 -2.47
C ARG A 130 -13.97 -8.02 -3.54
N VAL A 131 -13.11 -7.04 -3.30
CA VAL A 131 -11.93 -6.75 -4.13
C VAL A 131 -10.76 -7.56 -3.57
N TRP A 132 -10.76 -8.88 -3.75
CA TRP A 132 -9.88 -9.81 -3.04
C TRP A 132 -8.81 -10.46 -3.90
N THR A 133 -8.70 -10.08 -5.16
CA THR A 133 -7.71 -10.63 -6.09
C THR A 133 -7.01 -9.52 -6.86
N VAL A 134 -5.86 -9.83 -7.48
CA VAL A 134 -4.99 -8.87 -8.15
C VAL A 134 -5.73 -8.03 -9.19
N ARG A 135 -6.43 -8.66 -10.14
CA ARG A 135 -7.10 -7.95 -11.23
C ARG A 135 -8.20 -7.00 -10.77
N PRO A 136 -9.17 -7.37 -9.91
CA PRO A 136 -10.15 -6.43 -9.37
C PRO A 136 -9.51 -5.26 -8.64
N LEU A 137 -8.43 -5.46 -7.88
CA LEU A 137 -7.73 -4.36 -7.22
C LEU A 137 -7.04 -3.45 -8.23
N ALA A 138 -6.34 -4.01 -9.22
CA ALA A 138 -5.70 -3.26 -10.29
C ALA A 138 -6.71 -2.40 -11.07
N LEU A 139 -7.89 -2.95 -11.41
CA LEU A 139 -8.99 -2.18 -12.04
C LEU A 139 -9.40 -0.98 -11.20
N ARG A 140 -9.54 -1.15 -9.87
CA ARG A 140 -9.88 -0.04 -8.97
C ARG A 140 -8.79 1.02 -8.92
N MET A 141 -7.53 0.62 -8.93
CA MET A 141 -6.38 1.54 -8.97
C MET A 141 -6.35 2.32 -10.27
N VAL A 142 -6.57 1.66 -11.41
CA VAL A 142 -6.69 2.33 -12.73
C VAL A 142 -7.83 3.35 -12.74
N GLU A 143 -9.04 2.94 -12.29
CA GLU A 143 -10.22 3.81 -12.20
C GLU A 143 -9.93 5.05 -11.34
N THR A 144 -9.24 4.87 -10.22
CA THR A 144 -8.87 5.97 -9.32
C THR A 144 -7.93 6.96 -10.00
N LEU A 145 -6.85 6.46 -10.62
CA LEU A 145 -5.87 7.33 -11.29
C LEU A 145 -6.51 8.12 -12.45
N GLN A 146 -7.40 7.47 -13.22
CA GLN A 146 -8.16 8.13 -14.29
C GLN A 146 -9.09 9.21 -13.73
N ALA A 147 -9.79 8.93 -12.62
CA ALA A 147 -10.71 9.88 -12.00
C ALA A 147 -10.02 11.18 -11.51
N VAL A 148 -8.74 11.07 -11.12
CA VAL A 148 -7.93 12.25 -10.69
C VAL A 148 -7.02 12.79 -11.80
N GLY A 149 -7.17 12.31 -13.04
CA GLY A 149 -6.40 12.78 -14.20
C GLY A 149 -4.91 12.43 -14.16
N ARG A 150 -4.52 11.40 -13.42
CA ARG A 150 -3.12 10.93 -13.37
C ARG A 150 -2.82 9.88 -14.45
N PRO A 151 -1.59 9.85 -14.97
CA PRO A 151 -1.17 8.76 -15.86
C PRO A 151 -1.33 7.40 -15.20
N VAL A 152 -1.80 6.41 -15.94
CA VAL A 152 -1.86 5.02 -15.49
C VAL A 152 -0.62 4.30 -16.01
N PRO A 153 0.27 3.75 -15.14
CA PRO A 153 1.42 2.97 -15.56
C PRO A 153 1.02 1.75 -16.42
N ASP A 154 1.80 1.42 -17.43
CA ASP A 154 1.51 0.30 -18.33
C ASP A 154 1.52 -1.05 -17.59
N SER A 155 2.40 -1.22 -16.58
CA SER A 155 2.43 -2.39 -15.71
C SER A 155 1.12 -2.59 -14.95
N LEU A 156 0.52 -1.49 -14.44
CA LEU A 156 -0.78 -1.53 -13.75
C LEU A 156 -1.93 -1.78 -14.72
N ARG A 157 -1.89 -1.18 -15.91
CA ARG A 157 -2.88 -1.43 -16.98
C ARG A 157 -2.89 -2.90 -17.37
N ALA A 158 -1.72 -3.49 -17.60
CA ALA A 158 -1.58 -4.90 -17.93
C ALA A 158 -2.17 -5.82 -16.84
N LEU A 159 -1.94 -5.51 -15.55
CA LEU A 159 -2.57 -6.25 -14.43
C LEU A 159 -4.11 -6.19 -14.46
N ALA A 160 -4.68 -5.03 -14.82
CA ALA A 160 -6.12 -4.83 -14.90
C ALA A 160 -6.75 -5.60 -16.10
N GLU A 161 -5.98 -5.81 -17.17
CA GLU A 161 -6.41 -6.46 -18.40
C GLU A 161 -6.17 -7.98 -18.40
N GLU A 162 -5.31 -8.51 -17.51
CA GLU A 162 -5.03 -9.94 -17.42
C GLU A 162 -6.32 -10.76 -17.27
N SER A 163 -6.51 -11.72 -18.19
CA SER A 163 -7.67 -12.64 -18.12
C SER A 163 -7.54 -13.57 -16.92
N PRO A 164 -8.63 -13.90 -16.21
CA PRO A 164 -8.62 -14.91 -15.14
C PRO A 164 -8.29 -16.32 -15.62
N LEU A 165 -8.16 -16.55 -16.93
CA LEU A 165 -7.97 -17.87 -17.58
C LEU A 165 -6.51 -18.16 -17.99
N GLY A 166 -5.53 -17.41 -17.48
CA GLY A 166 -4.11 -17.66 -17.74
C GLY A 166 -3.48 -18.63 -16.73
N ARG A 167 -3.91 -19.87 -16.70
CA ARG A 167 -3.14 -21.05 -16.20
C ARG A 167 -3.51 -22.28 -16.99
#